data_241c8c5ed9d38eb7daa5e0fa8dc149de
#
_entry.id   241c8c5ed9d38eb7daa5e0fa8dc149de
#
_cell.length_a   1.000
_cell.length_b   1.000
_cell.length_c   1.000
_cell.angle_alpha   90.00
_cell.angle_beta   90.00
_cell.angle_gamma   90.00
#
_symmetry.space_group_name_H-M   'P 1'
#
loop_
_entity.id
_entity.type
_entity.pdbx_description
1 polymer ?
#
loop_
_entity_poly.entity_id
_entity_poly.type
_entity_poly.pdbx_seq_one_letter_code
_entity_poly.pdbx_strand_id
1 'polypeptide(L)'
;REILGEGGELIGFPLAEEYTTLIRFVGPIAGYLACLQFAAQLSCCRFQVPEAAAIVRLADTQPPPALLRAMLERPERFASGFSILTAAPISEFAQNLACKFMEGLFWPCPLVSDFLQFAHGPFQETTAHPHPVLILQGDGPTEAELVARSLRMLGDVGIEAHVLHVEAPPLTSFFGFESAINRLVFALMRKF
;
A
#
# COMPACT_ATOMS: atom_id res chain seq x y z
N ARG A 1 9.02 -15.69 24.86
CA ARG A 1 9.62 -16.80 25.63
C ARG A 1 8.71 -18.05 25.64
N GLU A 2 7.38 -17.89 25.73
CA GLU A 2 6.42 -19.01 25.68
C GLU A 2 6.44 -19.77 24.36
N ILE A 3 6.46 -19.05 23.23
CA ILE A 3 6.53 -19.65 21.87
C ILE A 3 7.79 -20.50 21.70
N LEU A 4 8.94 -20.06 22.22
CA LEU A 4 10.20 -20.80 22.19
C LEU A 4 10.17 -22.05 23.09
N GLY A 5 9.39 -22.03 24.19
CA GLY A 5 9.18 -23.16 25.08
C GLY A 5 8.40 -24.31 24.43
N GLU A 6 7.59 -24.02 23.39
CA GLU A 6 6.80 -24.99 22.64
C GLU A 6 7.48 -25.48 21.34
N GLY A 7 8.77 -25.21 21.19
CA GLY A 7 9.53 -25.60 19.98
C GLY A 7 9.38 -24.63 18.81
N GLY A 8 8.90 -23.42 19.06
CA GLY A 8 8.87 -22.35 18.07
C GLY A 8 10.26 -21.86 17.70
N GLU A 9 10.45 -21.46 16.44
CA GLU A 9 11.67 -20.83 15.95
C GLU A 9 11.48 -19.32 15.82
N LEU A 10 12.42 -18.53 16.37
CA LEU A 10 12.42 -17.09 16.25
C LEU A 10 13.28 -16.65 15.07
N ILE A 11 12.65 -16.05 14.05
CA ILE A 11 13.35 -15.38 12.97
C ILE A 11 13.57 -13.93 13.39
N GLY A 12 14.80 -13.61 13.82
CA GLY A 12 15.21 -12.25 14.16
C GLY A 12 15.77 -11.51 12.94
N PHE A 13 15.39 -10.24 12.78
CA PHE A 13 16.03 -9.35 11.83
C PHE A 13 16.37 -8.01 12.52
N PRO A 14 17.56 -7.46 12.26
CA PRO A 14 17.98 -6.22 12.91
C PRO A 14 17.12 -5.05 12.41
N LEU A 15 16.51 -4.32 13.31
CA LEU A 15 15.80 -3.08 13.07
C LEU A 15 16.38 -1.98 13.92
N ALA A 16 16.47 -0.77 13.35
CA ALA A 16 16.57 0.42 14.18
C ALA A 16 15.34 0.53 15.07
N GLU A 17 15.48 1.09 16.26
CA GLU A 17 14.37 1.23 17.19
C GLU A 17 13.33 2.21 16.64
N GLU A 18 12.18 1.69 16.22
CA GLU A 18 11.03 2.48 15.76
C GLU A 18 9.85 2.43 16.75
N TYR A 19 9.99 1.74 17.88
CA TYR A 19 8.90 1.53 18.83
C TYR A 19 8.52 2.79 19.63
N THR A 20 9.37 3.80 19.60
CA THR A 20 9.12 5.11 20.21
C THR A 20 8.41 6.08 19.30
N THR A 21 8.20 5.73 18.03
CA THR A 21 7.51 6.56 17.04
C THR A 21 6.11 6.04 16.76
N LEU A 22 5.18 6.95 16.51
CA LEU A 22 3.80 6.58 16.16
C LEU A 22 3.75 5.90 14.79
N ILE A 23 4.53 6.41 13.83
CA ILE A 23 4.58 5.87 12.46
C ILE A 23 5.87 5.07 12.29
N ARG A 24 5.74 3.90 11.65
CA ARG A 24 6.86 3.03 11.32
C ARG A 24 7.10 3.03 9.81
N PHE A 25 8.37 3.26 9.43
CA PHE A 25 8.77 3.30 8.01
C PHE A 25 9.64 2.08 7.63
N VAL A 26 10.56 1.70 8.47
CA VAL A 26 11.51 0.60 8.20
C VAL A 26 10.94 -0.75 8.60
N GLY A 27 10.25 -0.82 9.73
CA GLY A 27 9.66 -2.06 10.26
C GLY A 27 8.77 -2.80 9.28
N PRO A 28 7.80 -2.14 8.62
CA PRO A 28 6.94 -2.78 7.62
C PRO A 28 7.71 -3.35 6.43
N ILE A 29 8.71 -2.65 5.92
CA ILE A 29 9.56 -3.12 4.80
C ILE A 29 10.34 -4.37 5.22
N ALA A 30 10.99 -4.33 6.38
CA ALA A 30 11.76 -5.46 6.89
C ALA A 30 10.87 -6.66 7.21
N GLY A 31 9.71 -6.45 7.83
CA GLY A 31 8.73 -7.50 8.12
C GLY A 31 8.20 -8.15 6.83
N TYR A 32 7.86 -7.36 5.83
CA TYR A 32 7.41 -7.89 4.55
C TYR A 32 8.50 -8.71 3.85
N LEU A 33 9.75 -8.22 3.84
CA LEU A 33 10.87 -8.97 3.29
C LEU A 33 11.09 -10.31 4.02
N ALA A 34 11.00 -10.32 5.34
CA ALA A 34 11.10 -11.55 6.13
C ALA A 34 9.99 -12.55 5.79
N CYS A 35 8.76 -12.09 5.60
CA CYS A 35 7.63 -12.92 5.14
C CYS A 35 7.89 -13.50 3.75
N LEU A 36 8.41 -12.71 2.81
CA LEU A 36 8.75 -13.20 1.47
C LEU A 36 9.87 -14.25 1.50
N GLN A 37 10.90 -14.05 2.32
CA GLN A 37 11.99 -15.02 2.50
C GLN A 37 11.47 -16.34 3.09
N PHE A 38 10.61 -16.26 4.10
CA PHE A 38 9.97 -17.42 4.70
C PHE A 38 9.09 -18.17 3.69
N ALA A 39 8.24 -17.45 2.95
CA ALA A 39 7.40 -18.02 1.90
C ALA A 39 8.23 -18.70 0.80
N ALA A 40 9.36 -18.14 0.39
CA ALA A 40 10.27 -18.73 -0.59
C ALA A 40 10.86 -20.05 -0.09
N GLN A 41 11.24 -20.13 1.17
CA GLN A 41 11.76 -21.36 1.78
C GLN A 41 10.67 -22.46 1.85
N LEU A 42 9.47 -22.12 2.31
CA LEU A 42 8.35 -23.05 2.41
C LEU A 42 7.90 -23.57 1.03
N SER A 43 7.95 -22.73 0.01
CA SER A 43 7.55 -23.09 -1.36
C SER A 43 8.60 -23.91 -2.12
N CYS A 44 9.67 -24.37 -1.48
CA CYS A 44 10.79 -25.07 -2.11
C CYS A 44 11.36 -24.28 -3.30
N CYS A 45 11.56 -22.99 -3.14
CA CYS A 45 12.11 -22.06 -4.13
C CYS A 45 11.26 -21.87 -5.41
N ARG A 46 9.97 -22.18 -5.38
CA ARG A 46 9.05 -21.84 -6.48
C ARG A 46 8.79 -20.33 -6.57
N PHE A 47 9.10 -19.61 -5.51
CA PHE A 47 9.03 -18.16 -5.43
C PHE A 47 10.45 -17.62 -5.18
N GLN A 48 10.87 -16.63 -5.96
CA GLN A 48 12.17 -15.96 -5.77
C GLN A 48 11.99 -14.68 -4.98
N VAL A 49 12.76 -14.53 -3.91
CA VAL A 49 12.85 -13.26 -3.19
C VAL A 49 13.53 -12.25 -4.10
N PRO A 50 13.01 -11.01 -4.20
CA PRO A 50 13.65 -9.96 -4.98
C PRO A 50 15.10 -9.71 -4.55
N GLU A 51 15.97 -9.44 -5.50
CA GLU A 51 17.35 -9.03 -5.21
C GLU A 51 17.38 -7.73 -4.42
N ALA A 52 18.36 -7.59 -3.52
CA ALA A 52 18.51 -6.39 -2.70
C ALA A 52 18.59 -5.10 -3.55
N ALA A 53 19.28 -5.15 -4.69
CA ALA A 53 19.35 -4.02 -5.62
C ALA A 53 17.98 -3.62 -6.19
N ALA A 54 17.09 -4.57 -6.44
CA ALA A 54 15.73 -4.29 -6.88
C ALA A 54 14.91 -3.62 -5.76
N ILE A 55 15.03 -4.12 -4.52
CA ILE A 55 14.36 -3.53 -3.36
C ILE A 55 14.84 -2.09 -3.14
N VAL A 56 16.15 -1.84 -3.22
CA VAL A 56 16.71 -0.49 -3.07
C VAL A 56 16.18 0.46 -4.14
N ARG A 57 16.08 0.02 -5.41
CA ARG A 57 15.48 0.85 -6.47
C ARG A 57 14.01 1.17 -6.17
N LEU A 58 13.23 0.20 -5.72
CA LEU A 58 11.83 0.40 -5.36
C LEU A 58 11.66 1.30 -4.13
N ALA A 59 12.60 1.24 -3.17
CA ALA A 59 12.63 2.14 -2.02
C ALA A 59 12.86 3.62 -2.40
N ASP A 60 13.17 3.92 -3.66
CA ASP A 60 13.32 5.29 -4.17
C ASP A 60 12.09 5.79 -4.93
N THR A 61 11.02 4.99 -4.99
CA THR A 61 9.76 5.35 -5.66
C THR A 61 9.16 6.63 -5.05
N GLN A 62 8.84 7.58 -5.91
CA GLN A 62 8.20 8.84 -5.53
C GLN A 62 6.69 8.76 -5.71
N PRO A 63 5.91 9.50 -4.89
CA PRO A 63 4.48 9.62 -5.13
C PRO A 63 4.24 10.36 -6.46
N PRO A 64 3.20 9.99 -7.23
CA PRO A 64 2.84 10.72 -8.45
C PRO A 64 2.63 12.21 -8.15
N PRO A 65 3.23 13.14 -8.91
CA PRO A 65 3.11 14.57 -8.65
C PRO A 65 1.64 15.07 -8.62
N ALA A 66 0.78 14.47 -9.45
CA ALA A 66 -0.65 14.81 -9.46
C ALA A 66 -1.35 14.41 -8.15
N LEU A 67 -1.07 13.22 -7.62
CA LEU A 67 -1.60 12.76 -6.33
C LEU A 67 -1.11 13.65 -5.18
N LEU A 68 0.21 13.87 -5.11
CA LEU A 68 0.80 14.74 -4.08
C LEU A 68 0.17 16.14 -4.11
N ARG A 69 0.04 16.72 -5.30
CA ARG A 69 -0.60 18.04 -5.48
C ARG A 69 -2.05 18.01 -5.03
N ALA A 70 -2.84 17.02 -5.45
CA ALA A 70 -4.25 16.92 -5.08
C ALA A 70 -4.42 16.87 -3.56
N MET A 71 -3.62 16.06 -2.86
CA MET A 71 -3.67 15.95 -1.40
C MET A 71 -3.16 17.20 -0.68
N LEU A 72 -2.17 17.92 -1.25
CA LEU A 72 -1.66 19.15 -0.67
C LEU A 72 -2.59 20.35 -0.90
N GLU A 73 -3.27 20.43 -2.03
CA GLU A 73 -4.15 21.56 -2.37
C GLU A 73 -5.56 21.41 -1.80
N ARG A 74 -6.05 20.17 -1.68
CA ARG A 74 -7.41 19.85 -1.21
C ARG A 74 -7.42 18.74 -0.15
N PRO A 75 -6.67 18.93 0.96
CA PRO A 75 -6.51 17.90 1.99
C PRO A 75 -7.84 17.46 2.61
N GLU A 76 -8.80 18.38 2.73
CA GLU A 76 -10.13 18.11 3.29
C GLU A 76 -10.90 17.04 2.55
N ARG A 77 -10.66 16.86 1.24
CA ARG A 77 -11.31 15.81 0.45
C ARG A 77 -10.84 14.41 0.81
N PHE A 78 -9.56 14.29 1.19
CA PHE A 78 -8.97 13.03 1.61
C PHE A 78 -9.13 12.81 3.11
N ALA A 79 -9.08 13.89 3.89
CA ALA A 79 -9.29 13.86 5.34
C ALA A 79 -10.73 13.48 5.73
N SER A 80 -11.71 13.68 4.86
CA SER A 80 -13.07 13.16 5.07
C SER A 80 -13.21 11.66 4.82
N GLY A 81 -12.20 11.03 4.22
CA GLY A 81 -12.12 9.61 3.88
C GLY A 81 -11.79 9.39 2.41
N PHE A 82 -11.10 8.31 2.10
CA PHE A 82 -10.82 7.83 0.75
C PHE A 82 -10.64 6.32 0.75
N SER A 83 -10.65 5.71 -0.45
CA SER A 83 -10.43 4.28 -0.59
C SER A 83 -9.08 3.97 -1.25
N ILE A 84 -8.50 2.83 -0.91
CA ILE A 84 -7.34 2.25 -1.58
C ILE A 84 -7.78 0.99 -2.31
N LEU A 85 -7.51 0.94 -3.60
CA LEU A 85 -7.83 -0.18 -4.47
C LEU A 85 -6.54 -0.83 -4.96
N THR A 86 -6.43 -2.14 -4.88
CA THR A 86 -5.19 -2.86 -5.18
C THR A 86 -5.43 -4.27 -5.73
N ALA A 87 -4.36 -4.94 -6.16
CA ALA A 87 -4.42 -6.35 -6.52
C ALA A 87 -4.56 -7.24 -5.27
N ALA A 88 -5.34 -8.31 -5.37
CA ALA A 88 -5.61 -9.25 -4.27
C ALA A 88 -4.34 -9.76 -3.55
N PRO A 89 -3.21 -10.09 -4.23
CA PRO A 89 -2.02 -10.60 -3.56
C PRO A 89 -1.39 -9.66 -2.52
N ILE A 90 -1.67 -8.36 -2.60
CA ILE A 90 -1.10 -7.36 -1.68
C ILE A 90 -2.15 -6.66 -0.82
N SER A 91 -3.43 -7.01 -0.94
CA SER A 91 -4.52 -6.33 -0.23
C SER A 91 -4.34 -6.33 1.29
N GLU A 92 -3.91 -7.45 1.86
CA GLU A 92 -3.63 -7.56 3.30
C GLU A 92 -2.49 -6.62 3.75
N PHE A 93 -1.45 -6.49 2.93
CA PHE A 93 -0.33 -5.58 3.23
C PHE A 93 -0.71 -4.11 2.96
N ALA A 94 -1.62 -3.85 2.03
CA ALA A 94 -2.12 -2.51 1.74
C ALA A 94 -2.87 -1.89 2.94
N GLN A 95 -3.42 -2.71 3.83
CA GLN A 95 -3.99 -2.23 5.10
C GLN A 95 -2.94 -1.50 5.95
N ASN A 96 -1.70 -1.97 5.96
CA ASN A 96 -0.62 -1.29 6.66
C ASN A 96 -0.29 0.08 6.03
N LEU A 97 -0.41 0.20 4.70
CA LEU A 97 -0.27 1.48 4.01
C LEU A 97 -1.38 2.46 4.37
N ALA A 98 -2.61 1.96 4.51
CA ALA A 98 -3.77 2.74 4.94
C ALA A 98 -3.60 3.30 6.36
N CYS A 99 -3.08 2.49 7.29
CA CYS A 99 -2.84 2.91 8.67
C CYS A 99 -1.90 4.12 8.78
N LYS A 100 -0.98 4.32 7.83
CA LYS A 100 -0.04 5.47 7.85
C LYS A 100 -0.74 6.82 7.76
N PHE A 101 -1.84 6.90 7.04
CA PHE A 101 -2.65 8.14 6.97
C PHE A 101 -3.35 8.40 8.30
N MET A 102 -3.82 7.36 8.97
CA MET A 102 -4.42 7.46 10.31
C MET A 102 -3.36 7.86 11.36
N GLU A 103 -2.23 7.16 11.37
CA GLU A 103 -1.16 7.38 12.36
C GLU A 103 -0.44 8.71 12.16
N GLY A 104 -0.19 9.11 10.90
CA GLY A 104 0.59 10.30 10.58
C GLY A 104 -0.20 11.59 10.49
N LEU A 105 -1.45 11.50 10.05
CA LEU A 105 -2.25 12.68 9.72
C LEU A 105 -3.53 12.77 10.56
N PHE A 106 -3.81 11.77 11.40
CA PHE A 106 -5.06 11.64 12.15
C PHE A 106 -6.30 11.63 11.24
N TRP A 107 -6.14 11.18 9.99
CA TRP A 107 -7.24 10.99 9.05
C TRP A 107 -7.96 9.67 9.31
N PRO A 108 -9.23 9.51 8.90
CA PRO A 108 -9.89 8.21 8.89
C PRO A 108 -9.03 7.19 8.13
N CYS A 109 -8.95 5.96 8.65
CA CYS A 109 -8.23 4.90 7.96
C CYS A 109 -8.91 4.62 6.61
N PRO A 110 -8.19 4.72 5.48
CA PRO A 110 -8.77 4.42 4.17
C PRO A 110 -9.32 3.00 4.10
N LEU A 111 -10.44 2.82 3.42
CA LEU A 111 -10.98 1.49 3.12
C LEU A 111 -10.12 0.82 2.05
N VAL A 112 -9.54 -0.34 2.37
CA VAL A 112 -8.78 -1.13 1.42
C VAL A 112 -9.66 -2.22 0.82
N SER A 113 -9.65 -2.34 -0.51
CA SER A 113 -10.34 -3.41 -1.25
C SER A 113 -9.45 -3.91 -2.38
N ASP A 114 -9.56 -5.18 -2.73
CA ASP A 114 -9.07 -5.63 -4.02
C ASP A 114 -10.05 -5.28 -5.16
N PHE A 115 -9.60 -5.39 -6.40
CA PHE A 115 -10.40 -5.01 -7.58
C PHE A 115 -11.73 -5.77 -7.68
N LEU A 116 -11.79 -7.04 -7.25
CA LEU A 116 -12.99 -7.84 -7.32
C LEU A 116 -13.94 -7.50 -6.16
N GLN A 117 -13.41 -7.36 -4.95
CA GLN A 117 -14.20 -6.93 -3.79
C GLN A 117 -14.80 -5.54 -4.03
N PHE A 118 -14.03 -4.62 -4.62
CA PHE A 118 -14.51 -3.28 -4.91
C PHE A 118 -15.77 -3.26 -5.78
N ALA A 119 -15.84 -4.13 -6.77
CA ALA A 119 -17.00 -4.23 -7.66
C ALA A 119 -18.28 -4.76 -6.99
N HIS A 120 -18.19 -5.37 -5.81
CA HIS A 120 -19.30 -6.08 -5.15
C HIS A 120 -19.95 -5.35 -3.96
N GLY A 121 -19.65 -4.11 -3.74
CA GLY A 121 -20.25 -3.36 -2.62
C GLY A 121 -19.60 -2.02 -2.42
N PRO A 122 -18.28 -1.95 -2.20
CA PRO A 122 -17.57 -0.69 -2.01
C PRO A 122 -17.77 0.32 -3.16
N PHE A 123 -17.91 -0.12 -4.40
CA PHE A 123 -18.23 0.77 -5.53
C PHE A 123 -19.58 1.47 -5.36
N GLN A 124 -20.63 0.74 -4.95
CA GLN A 124 -21.95 1.32 -4.70
C GLN A 124 -21.91 2.31 -3.53
N GLU A 125 -21.17 1.97 -2.46
CA GLU A 125 -20.95 2.87 -1.34
C GLU A 125 -20.22 4.14 -1.76
N THR A 126 -19.12 3.99 -2.51
CA THR A 126 -18.34 5.11 -3.05
C THR A 126 -19.19 5.98 -3.99
N THR A 127 -20.14 5.42 -4.71
CA THR A 127 -21.09 6.16 -5.56
C THR A 127 -22.12 6.91 -4.73
N ALA A 128 -22.63 6.30 -3.66
CA ALA A 128 -23.61 6.93 -2.76
C ALA A 128 -22.97 8.03 -1.89
N HIS A 129 -21.70 7.85 -1.52
CA HIS A 129 -20.92 8.76 -0.70
C HIS A 129 -19.59 9.07 -1.39
N PRO A 130 -19.57 9.98 -2.40
CA PRO A 130 -18.41 10.23 -3.25
C PRO A 130 -17.18 10.68 -2.46
N HIS A 131 -16.09 9.92 -2.60
CA HIS A 131 -14.79 10.19 -2.03
C HIS A 131 -13.68 9.75 -2.99
N PRO A 132 -12.45 10.28 -2.88
CA PRO A 132 -11.34 9.91 -3.77
C PRO A 132 -10.96 8.44 -3.65
N VAL A 133 -10.45 7.87 -4.75
CA VAL A 133 -9.93 6.50 -4.78
C VAL A 133 -8.46 6.52 -5.20
N LEU A 134 -7.58 5.95 -4.38
CA LEU A 134 -6.19 5.70 -4.71
C LEU A 134 -6.04 4.27 -5.22
N ILE A 135 -5.56 4.10 -6.44
CA ILE A 135 -5.33 2.79 -7.05
C ILE A 135 -3.84 2.48 -7.00
N LEU A 136 -3.48 1.37 -6.36
CA LEU A 136 -2.12 0.85 -6.33
C LEU A 136 -1.97 -0.16 -7.47
N GLN A 137 -1.12 0.13 -8.45
CA GLN A 137 -0.90 -0.68 -9.64
C GLN A 137 0.55 -1.17 -9.71
N GLY A 138 0.74 -2.49 -9.76
CA GLY A 138 1.99 -3.13 -10.17
C GLY A 138 1.94 -3.62 -11.61
N ASP A 139 2.93 -4.43 -12.03
CA ASP A 139 3.02 -5.02 -13.38
C ASP A 139 2.45 -6.45 -13.41
N GLY A 140 1.30 -6.66 -12.81
CA GLY A 140 0.58 -7.92 -12.91
C GLY A 140 -0.04 -8.13 -14.32
N PRO A 141 -0.12 -9.37 -14.82
CA PRO A 141 -0.59 -9.66 -16.19
C PRO A 141 -1.99 -9.13 -16.50
N THR A 142 -2.88 -9.10 -15.50
CA THR A 142 -4.26 -8.61 -15.64
C THR A 142 -4.49 -7.28 -14.95
N GLU A 143 -3.50 -6.76 -14.25
CA GLU A 143 -3.65 -5.62 -13.34
C GLU A 143 -3.92 -4.34 -14.12
N ALA A 144 -3.20 -4.10 -15.21
CA ALA A 144 -3.43 -2.93 -16.07
C ALA A 144 -4.86 -2.88 -16.64
N GLU A 145 -5.42 -4.05 -17.01
CA GLU A 145 -6.81 -4.14 -17.49
C GLU A 145 -7.81 -3.83 -16.38
N LEU A 146 -7.60 -4.38 -15.17
CA LEU A 146 -8.47 -4.12 -14.01
C LEU A 146 -8.42 -2.65 -13.61
N VAL A 147 -7.24 -2.04 -13.59
CA VAL A 147 -7.07 -0.60 -13.35
C VAL A 147 -7.83 0.22 -14.39
N ALA A 148 -7.66 -0.09 -15.68
CA ALA A 148 -8.35 0.63 -16.75
C ALA A 148 -9.88 0.50 -16.65
N ARG A 149 -10.40 -0.66 -16.25
CA ARG A 149 -11.84 -0.86 -15.99
C ARG A 149 -12.30 -0.04 -14.79
N SER A 150 -11.57 -0.07 -13.68
CA SER A 150 -11.89 0.69 -12.47
C SER A 150 -11.91 2.19 -12.74
N LEU A 151 -10.91 2.71 -13.49
CA LEU A 151 -10.87 4.12 -13.86
C LEU A 151 -12.07 4.54 -14.73
N ARG A 152 -12.51 3.68 -15.65
CA ARG A 152 -13.73 3.96 -16.44
C ARG A 152 -14.96 3.99 -15.53
N MET A 153 -15.16 2.96 -14.68
CA MET A 153 -16.30 2.89 -13.77
C MET A 153 -16.37 4.12 -12.84
N LEU A 154 -15.24 4.52 -12.27
CA LEU A 154 -15.15 5.70 -11.40
C LEU A 154 -15.39 6.99 -12.18
N GLY A 155 -14.82 7.12 -13.39
CA GLY A 155 -15.01 8.27 -14.26
C GLY A 155 -16.45 8.46 -14.72
N ASP A 156 -17.15 7.36 -15.06
CA ASP A 156 -18.56 7.38 -15.48
C ASP A 156 -19.50 7.94 -14.41
N VAL A 157 -19.13 7.83 -13.14
CA VAL A 157 -19.89 8.37 -11.99
C VAL A 157 -19.24 9.63 -11.37
N GLY A 158 -18.20 10.19 -12.01
CA GLY A 158 -17.56 11.44 -11.59
C GLY A 158 -16.72 11.35 -10.31
N ILE A 159 -16.24 10.15 -9.96
CA ILE A 159 -15.38 9.93 -8.78
C ILE A 159 -13.92 10.19 -9.15
N GLU A 160 -13.25 11.01 -8.33
CA GLU A 160 -11.83 11.31 -8.48
C GLU A 160 -10.98 10.05 -8.17
N ALA A 161 -10.11 9.66 -9.10
CA ALA A 161 -9.22 8.53 -8.94
C ALA A 161 -7.78 8.89 -9.28
N HIS A 162 -6.83 8.36 -8.51
CA HIS A 162 -5.40 8.54 -8.69
C HIS A 162 -4.72 7.18 -8.77
N VAL A 163 -3.77 7.01 -9.68
CA VAL A 163 -2.99 5.79 -9.81
C VAL A 163 -1.58 6.03 -9.28
N LEU A 164 -1.14 5.18 -8.36
CA LEU A 164 0.25 4.99 -7.98
C LEU A 164 0.74 3.73 -8.67
N HIS A 165 1.47 3.88 -9.77
CA HIS A 165 2.05 2.78 -10.51
C HIS A 165 3.49 2.52 -10.06
N VAL A 166 3.82 1.25 -9.85
CA VAL A 166 5.15 0.75 -9.53
C VAL A 166 5.53 -0.33 -10.53
N GLU A 167 6.58 -0.09 -11.33
CA GLU A 167 7.09 -1.02 -12.34
C GLU A 167 7.75 -2.25 -11.68
N ALA A 168 6.92 -3.12 -11.12
CA ALA A 168 7.34 -4.36 -10.49
C ALA A 168 6.16 -5.34 -10.38
N PRO A 169 6.42 -6.67 -10.33
CA PRO A 169 5.39 -7.66 -10.06
C PRO A 169 4.62 -7.36 -8.77
N PRO A 170 3.34 -7.78 -8.63
CA PRO A 170 2.46 -7.39 -7.53
C PRO A 170 3.07 -7.56 -6.13
N LEU A 171 3.70 -8.70 -5.84
CA LEU A 171 4.33 -8.94 -4.53
C LEU A 171 5.58 -8.06 -4.29
N THR A 172 6.29 -7.69 -5.35
CA THR A 172 7.50 -6.85 -5.23
C THR A 172 7.16 -5.37 -5.24
N SER A 173 6.07 -4.97 -5.90
CA SER A 173 5.62 -3.58 -6.00
C SER A 173 5.29 -2.97 -4.63
N PHE A 174 4.99 -3.79 -3.62
CA PHE A 174 4.78 -3.32 -2.25
C PHE A 174 5.91 -2.43 -1.74
N PHE A 175 7.17 -2.75 -2.03
CA PHE A 175 8.31 -1.93 -1.59
C PHE A 175 8.25 -0.51 -2.18
N GLY A 176 7.81 -0.37 -3.42
CA GLY A 176 7.60 0.92 -4.06
C GLY A 176 6.38 1.66 -3.51
N PHE A 177 5.27 0.97 -3.29
CA PHE A 177 4.09 1.57 -2.66
C PHE A 177 4.39 2.08 -1.27
N GLU A 178 5.08 1.28 -0.46
CA GLU A 178 5.51 1.66 0.89
C GLU A 178 6.36 2.93 0.87
N SER A 179 7.35 2.99 -0.02
CA SER A 179 8.20 4.16 -0.18
C SER A 179 7.42 5.41 -0.61
N ALA A 180 6.62 5.30 -1.65
CA ALA A 180 5.85 6.43 -2.18
C ALA A 180 4.85 6.96 -1.15
N ILE A 181 4.14 6.07 -0.44
CA ILE A 181 3.17 6.48 0.59
C ILE A 181 3.88 7.09 1.81
N ASN A 182 5.02 6.55 2.24
CA ASN A 182 5.81 7.15 3.30
C ASN A 182 6.22 8.59 2.95
N ARG A 183 6.70 8.82 1.72
CA ARG A 183 7.08 10.16 1.23
C ARG A 183 5.86 11.09 1.14
N LEU A 184 4.72 10.57 0.70
CA LEU A 184 3.46 11.31 0.61
C LEU A 184 2.99 11.77 2.00
N VAL A 185 2.88 10.82 2.94
CA VAL A 185 2.47 11.13 4.33
C VAL A 185 3.45 12.09 4.98
N PHE A 186 4.76 11.90 4.81
CA PHE A 186 5.77 12.82 5.35
C PHE A 186 5.65 14.23 4.77
N ALA A 187 5.40 14.36 3.45
CA ALA A 187 5.19 15.67 2.83
C ALA A 187 3.95 16.38 3.36
N LEU A 188 2.86 15.63 3.60
CA LEU A 188 1.63 16.15 4.21
C LEU A 188 1.86 16.58 5.67
N MET A 189 2.52 15.75 6.49
CA MET A 189 2.85 16.08 7.88
C MET A 189 3.69 17.36 8.00
N ARG A 190 4.53 17.67 7.03
CA ARG A 190 5.35 18.89 7.02
C ARG A 190 4.56 20.14 6.68
N LYS A 191 3.41 19.99 6.06
CA LYS A 191 2.54 21.11 5.68
C LYS A 191 1.57 21.49 6.80
N PHE A 192 1.14 20.51 7.58
CA PHE A 192 0.15 20.65 8.65
C PHE A 192 0.78 20.46 10.03
#